data_1f2fbe3cee3530b025bdebe15f26aca6
#
_entry.id   1f2fbe3cee3530b025bdebe15f26aca6
#
_cell.length_a   1.000
_cell.length_b   1.000
_cell.length_c   1.000
_cell.angle_alpha   90.00
_cell.angle_beta   90.00
_cell.angle_gamma   90.00
#
_symmetry.space_group_name_H-M   'P 1'
#
loop_
_entity.id
_entity.type
_entity.pdbx_description
1 polymer ?
#
loop_
_entity_poly.entity_id
_entity_poly.type
_entity_poly.pdbx_seq_one_letter_code
_entity_poly.pdbx_strand_id
1 'polypeptide(L)'
;MNEVVIRPLRFTADVPAMRAFLETLGLRSRIESERGGWVDMVAGRGMVALHDSAASSTGGRSGETRLAFEADDVDELKERFDAAGYEGATVFDEAFGRVFSVVGPENTVIWVDERSKDLYGYKLHDAQPDPRWEVTPRLSVGDQAAWLQFLELLGGDNVDLVRFGPPAAEFEVRLEFGTTEAMAEVAQRLTAAGYQPEQVDDGLTIIDPDGQTVRVHGES
;
A
#
# COMPACT_ATOMS: atom_id res chain seq x y z
N MET A 1 6.43 20.50 5.98
CA MET A 1 6.49 19.82 4.66
C MET A 1 5.48 18.71 4.75
N ASN A 2 4.51 18.65 3.85
CA ASN A 2 3.49 17.61 3.84
C ASN A 2 4.14 16.28 3.42
N GLU A 3 4.15 15.30 4.31
CA GLU A 3 4.65 13.97 4.01
C GLU A 3 3.52 13.17 3.36
N VAL A 4 3.79 12.59 2.20
CA VAL A 4 2.88 11.66 1.53
C VAL A 4 3.54 10.29 1.47
N VAL A 5 2.88 9.28 2.03
CA VAL A 5 3.41 7.93 2.18
C VAL A 5 2.58 6.97 1.35
N ILE A 6 3.25 6.12 0.56
CA ILE A 6 2.58 5.06 -0.19
C ILE A 6 1.93 4.06 0.77
N ARG A 7 0.64 3.79 0.54
CA ARG A 7 -0.17 2.92 1.38
C ARG A 7 -1.19 2.13 0.55
N PRO A 8 -0.76 1.18 -0.29
CA PRO A 8 -1.68 0.33 -1.03
C PRO A 8 -2.77 -0.24 -0.13
N LEU A 9 -4.02 -0.18 -0.60
CA LEU A 9 -5.17 -0.77 0.07
C LEU A 9 -5.39 -2.18 -0.44
N ARG A 10 -5.19 -3.18 0.42
CA ARG A 10 -5.42 -4.59 0.15
C ARG A 10 -6.75 -5.04 0.71
N PHE A 11 -7.68 -5.44 -0.15
CA PHE A 11 -8.90 -6.12 0.26
C PHE A 11 -8.64 -7.61 0.48
N THR A 12 -9.07 -8.13 1.62
CA THR A 12 -8.84 -9.53 2.02
C THR A 12 -10.11 -10.15 2.59
N ALA A 13 -10.28 -11.45 2.41
CA ALA A 13 -11.36 -12.19 3.04
C ALA A 13 -11.06 -12.51 4.52
N ASP A 14 -9.78 -12.46 4.92
CA ASP A 14 -9.33 -12.79 6.27
C ASP A 14 -8.23 -11.80 6.72
N VAL A 15 -8.65 -10.68 7.34
CA VAL A 15 -7.73 -9.64 7.83
C VAL A 15 -6.72 -10.20 8.84
N PRO A 16 -7.09 -11.04 9.83
CA PRO A 16 -6.12 -11.69 10.72
C PRO A 16 -5.05 -12.52 10.00
N ALA A 17 -5.44 -13.34 9.02
CA ALA A 17 -4.48 -14.17 8.27
C ALA A 17 -3.53 -13.31 7.42
N MET A 18 -4.07 -12.29 6.72
CA MET A 18 -3.25 -11.38 5.91
C MET A 18 -2.31 -10.53 6.79
N ARG A 19 -2.79 -10.09 7.96
CA ARG A 19 -1.95 -9.43 8.97
C ARG A 19 -0.78 -10.32 9.40
N ALA A 20 -1.04 -11.58 9.78
CA ALA A 20 0.00 -12.53 10.18
C ALA A 20 1.02 -12.79 9.05
N PHE A 21 0.56 -12.85 7.79
CA PHE A 21 1.41 -12.93 6.62
C PHE A 21 2.37 -11.72 6.54
N LEU A 22 1.83 -10.49 6.61
CA LEU A 22 2.64 -9.27 6.56
C LEU A 22 3.59 -9.13 7.77
N GLU A 23 3.17 -9.57 8.96
CA GLU A 23 4.03 -9.61 10.14
C GLU A 23 5.22 -10.57 9.94
N THR A 24 5.02 -11.67 9.22
CA THR A 24 6.10 -12.59 8.82
C THR A 24 7.10 -11.93 7.88
N LEU A 25 6.66 -10.98 7.07
CA LEU A 25 7.52 -10.14 6.21
C LEU A 25 8.16 -8.95 6.94
N GLY A 26 7.96 -8.81 8.26
CA GLY A 26 8.59 -7.73 9.03
C GLY A 26 7.74 -6.46 9.22
N LEU A 27 6.55 -6.38 8.64
CA LEU A 27 5.63 -5.28 8.91
C LEU A 27 5.02 -5.40 10.31
N ARG A 28 4.49 -4.29 10.84
CA ARG A 28 3.81 -4.26 12.14
C ARG A 28 2.54 -3.43 12.07
N SER A 29 1.52 -3.84 12.84
CA SER A 29 0.30 -3.06 12.97
C SER A 29 0.59 -1.72 13.63
N ARG A 30 0.05 -0.63 13.06
CA ARG A 30 0.11 0.73 13.62
C ARG A 30 -1.24 1.11 14.23
N ILE A 31 -2.29 1.02 13.46
CA ILE A 31 -3.66 1.38 13.82
C ILE A 31 -4.57 0.23 13.38
N GLU A 32 -5.50 -0.16 14.24
CA GLU A 32 -6.46 -1.22 13.98
C GLU A 32 -7.86 -0.76 14.41
N SER A 33 -8.88 -1.01 13.61
CA SER A 33 -10.27 -0.77 14.02
C SER A 33 -10.64 -1.65 15.23
N GLU A 34 -11.20 -1.08 16.28
CA GLU A 34 -11.72 -1.84 17.43
C GLU A 34 -12.82 -2.83 17.03
N ARG A 35 -13.53 -2.55 15.94
CA ARG A 35 -14.58 -3.41 15.39
C ARG A 35 -14.04 -4.53 14.51
N GLY A 36 -12.72 -4.56 14.27
CA GLY A 36 -12.08 -5.43 13.27
C GLY A 36 -12.31 -4.95 11.84
N GLY A 37 -11.89 -5.77 10.89
CA GLY A 37 -12.12 -5.52 9.46
C GLY A 37 -11.18 -4.49 8.82
N TRP A 38 -10.33 -3.80 9.60
CA TRP A 38 -9.35 -2.86 9.06
C TRP A 38 -8.10 -2.75 9.95
N VAL A 39 -6.93 -2.69 9.34
CA VAL A 39 -5.65 -2.47 10.01
C VAL A 39 -4.62 -1.83 9.07
N ASP A 40 -3.88 -0.84 9.55
CA ASP A 40 -2.67 -0.32 8.91
C ASP A 40 -1.45 -1.10 9.36
N MET A 41 -0.66 -1.55 8.39
CA MET A 41 0.59 -2.26 8.58
C MET A 41 1.75 -1.40 8.09
N VAL A 42 2.67 -1.03 8.97
CA VAL A 42 3.84 -0.22 8.61
C VAL A 42 5.05 -1.09 8.34
N ALA A 43 5.84 -0.70 7.35
CA ALA A 43 7.18 -1.21 7.06
C ALA A 43 8.24 -0.19 7.50
N GLY A 44 9.51 -0.43 7.24
CA GLY A 44 10.58 0.57 7.37
C GLY A 44 10.32 1.78 6.46
N ARG A 45 9.83 1.52 5.22
CA ARG A 45 9.31 2.55 4.30
C ARG A 45 8.00 2.08 3.68
N GLY A 46 7.02 2.97 3.65
CA GLY A 46 5.68 2.66 3.14
C GLY A 46 4.81 1.88 4.14
N MET A 47 3.57 1.67 3.76
CA MET A 47 2.55 0.99 4.56
C MET A 47 1.64 0.14 3.67
N VAL A 48 0.87 -0.76 4.28
CA VAL A 48 -0.24 -1.48 3.64
C VAL A 48 -1.49 -1.33 4.51
N ALA A 49 -2.58 -0.81 3.95
CA ALA A 49 -3.88 -0.86 4.61
C ALA A 49 -4.58 -2.17 4.25
N LEU A 50 -5.05 -2.91 5.24
CA LEU A 50 -5.88 -4.11 5.06
C LEU A 50 -7.34 -3.75 5.32
N HIS A 51 -8.22 -4.18 4.43
CA HIS A 51 -9.67 -3.98 4.57
C HIS A 51 -10.41 -5.30 4.31
N ASP A 52 -11.35 -5.62 5.19
CA ASP A 52 -12.26 -6.74 4.96
C ASP A 52 -13.09 -6.50 3.69
N SER A 53 -12.94 -7.38 2.70
CA SER A 53 -13.65 -7.29 1.44
C SER A 53 -15.17 -7.39 1.59
N ALA A 54 -15.66 -8.12 2.61
CA ALA A 54 -17.08 -8.25 2.89
C ALA A 54 -17.70 -6.95 3.43
N ALA A 55 -16.89 -6.09 4.06
CA ALA A 55 -17.32 -4.80 4.59
C ALA A 55 -17.04 -3.61 3.63
N SER A 56 -16.53 -3.88 2.41
CA SER A 56 -16.17 -2.83 1.45
C SER A 56 -17.39 -2.12 0.88
N SER A 57 -17.53 -0.83 1.16
CA SER A 57 -18.56 0.04 0.54
C SER A 57 -18.23 0.39 -0.92
N THR A 58 -16.98 0.21 -1.34
CA THR A 58 -16.48 0.53 -2.69
C THR A 58 -16.37 -0.70 -3.60
N GLY A 59 -16.91 -1.85 -3.17
CA GLY A 59 -16.93 -3.09 -3.96
C GLY A 59 -15.57 -3.77 -4.11
N GLY A 60 -14.63 -3.54 -3.18
CA GLY A 60 -13.33 -4.22 -3.16
C GLY A 60 -13.48 -5.73 -2.99
N ARG A 61 -12.77 -6.50 -3.81
CA ARG A 61 -12.82 -7.97 -3.81
C ARG A 61 -11.61 -8.54 -3.09
N SER A 62 -11.77 -9.69 -2.43
CA SER A 62 -10.64 -10.41 -1.82
C SER A 62 -9.50 -10.60 -2.84
N GLY A 63 -8.28 -10.26 -2.42
CA GLY A 63 -7.10 -10.29 -3.27
C GLY A 63 -6.88 -9.02 -4.11
N GLU A 64 -7.84 -8.11 -4.20
CA GLU A 64 -7.68 -6.85 -4.92
C GLU A 64 -6.75 -5.91 -4.15
N THR A 65 -5.84 -5.27 -4.86
CA THR A 65 -4.99 -4.19 -4.33
C THR A 65 -5.24 -2.92 -5.12
N ARG A 66 -5.48 -1.81 -4.43
CA ARG A 66 -5.61 -0.48 -5.03
C ARG A 66 -4.42 0.39 -4.62
N LEU A 67 -3.99 1.25 -5.54
CA LEU A 67 -3.00 2.27 -5.22
C LEU A 67 -3.66 3.35 -4.37
N ALA A 68 -3.11 3.58 -3.19
CA ALA A 68 -3.57 4.60 -2.25
C ALA A 68 -2.38 5.13 -1.45
N PHE A 69 -2.60 6.24 -0.75
CA PHE A 69 -1.58 6.94 0.01
C PHE A 69 -2.16 7.48 1.33
N GLU A 70 -1.27 7.90 2.23
CA GLU A 70 -1.59 8.71 3.41
C GLU A 70 -0.81 10.01 3.33
N ALA A 71 -1.41 11.15 3.69
CA ALA A 71 -0.76 12.45 3.76
C ALA A 71 -0.96 13.11 5.12
N ASP A 72 -0.05 13.99 5.51
CA ASP A 72 -0.20 14.79 6.73
C ASP A 72 -1.29 15.85 6.60
N ASP A 73 -1.45 16.42 5.38
CA ASP A 73 -2.36 17.52 5.08
C ASP A 73 -2.91 17.37 3.65
N VAL A 74 -4.17 17.04 3.53
CA VAL A 74 -4.83 16.86 2.23
C VAL A 74 -5.24 18.18 1.57
N ASP A 75 -5.36 19.28 2.32
CA ASP A 75 -5.61 20.60 1.74
C ASP A 75 -4.35 21.12 1.02
N GLU A 76 -3.17 21.00 1.65
CA GLU A 76 -1.90 21.33 0.99
C GLU A 76 -1.70 20.49 -0.29
N LEU A 77 -2.07 19.21 -0.22
CA LEU A 77 -1.99 18.33 -1.38
C LEU A 77 -2.94 18.79 -2.50
N LYS A 78 -4.17 19.15 -2.15
CA LYS A 78 -5.15 19.66 -3.13
C LYS A 78 -4.65 20.93 -3.80
N GLU A 79 -4.13 21.91 -3.03
CA GLU A 79 -3.56 23.13 -3.59
C GLU A 79 -2.43 22.86 -4.59
N ARG A 80 -1.58 21.85 -4.32
CA ARG A 80 -0.49 21.41 -5.20
C ARG A 80 -1.03 20.87 -6.51
N PHE A 81 -2.07 20.02 -6.46
CA PHE A 81 -2.69 19.45 -7.65
C PHE A 81 -3.46 20.47 -8.47
N ASP A 82 -4.18 21.39 -7.81
CA ASP A 82 -4.86 22.51 -8.49
C ASP A 82 -3.84 23.40 -9.25
N ALA A 83 -2.71 23.71 -8.61
CA ALA A 83 -1.65 24.50 -9.23
C ALA A 83 -0.99 23.80 -10.43
N ALA A 84 -0.99 22.48 -10.44
CA ALA A 84 -0.50 21.66 -11.56
C ALA A 84 -1.57 21.44 -12.65
N GLY A 85 -2.78 21.96 -12.49
CA GLY A 85 -3.85 21.88 -13.48
C GLY A 85 -4.65 20.58 -13.47
N TYR A 86 -4.62 19.82 -12.38
CA TYR A 86 -5.46 18.64 -12.22
C TYR A 86 -6.90 19.06 -11.87
N GLU A 87 -7.77 19.03 -12.86
CA GLU A 87 -9.19 19.33 -12.68
C GLU A 87 -9.88 18.17 -11.90
N GLY A 88 -10.81 18.54 -10.99
CA GLY A 88 -11.60 17.56 -10.24
C GLY A 88 -10.91 16.98 -9.00
N ALA A 89 -9.74 17.50 -8.60
CA ALA A 89 -9.15 17.20 -7.30
C ALA A 89 -10.08 17.72 -6.18
N THR A 90 -10.52 16.83 -5.29
CA THR A 90 -11.49 17.14 -4.23
C THR A 90 -11.02 16.64 -2.88
N VAL A 91 -11.41 17.36 -1.82
CA VAL A 91 -11.28 16.91 -0.43
C VAL A 91 -12.68 16.77 0.14
N PHE A 92 -12.94 15.65 0.81
CA PHE A 92 -14.22 15.38 1.44
C PHE A 92 -14.04 14.61 2.75
N ASP A 93 -15.07 14.64 3.60
CA ASP A 93 -15.08 13.94 4.87
C ASP A 93 -15.73 12.58 4.71
N GLU A 94 -15.02 11.55 5.21
CA GLU A 94 -15.53 10.20 5.39
C GLU A 94 -15.68 9.88 6.88
N ALA A 95 -16.37 8.79 7.19
CA ALA A 95 -16.56 8.38 8.58
C ALA A 95 -15.25 8.09 9.35
N PHE A 96 -14.17 7.85 8.62
CA PHE A 96 -12.83 7.53 9.14
C PHE A 96 -11.84 8.71 9.06
N GLY A 97 -12.21 9.84 8.48
CA GLY A 97 -11.37 11.02 8.35
C GLY A 97 -11.53 11.75 7.02
N ARG A 98 -10.62 12.67 6.76
CA ARG A 98 -10.60 13.45 5.52
C ARG A 98 -9.86 12.68 4.42
N VAL A 99 -10.35 12.82 3.20
CA VAL A 99 -9.82 12.13 2.02
C VAL A 99 -9.64 13.12 0.89
N PHE A 100 -8.47 13.12 0.28
CA PHE A 100 -8.23 13.73 -1.01
C PHE A 100 -8.46 12.70 -2.11
N SER A 101 -9.21 13.05 -3.13
CA SER A 101 -9.45 12.23 -4.31
C SER A 101 -9.10 13.00 -5.58
N VAL A 102 -8.42 12.34 -6.48
CA VAL A 102 -8.04 12.90 -7.77
C VAL A 102 -8.11 11.84 -8.86
N VAL A 103 -8.45 12.25 -10.07
CA VAL A 103 -8.33 11.39 -11.25
C VAL A 103 -6.91 11.50 -11.78
N GLY A 104 -6.14 10.45 -11.58
CA GLY A 104 -4.77 10.32 -12.08
C GLY A 104 -4.70 9.85 -13.53
N PRO A 105 -3.51 9.43 -13.99
CA PRO A 105 -3.34 8.89 -15.33
C PRO A 105 -4.29 7.73 -15.62
N GLU A 106 -4.61 7.54 -16.89
CA GLU A 106 -5.48 6.45 -17.39
C GLU A 106 -6.86 6.42 -16.72
N ASN A 107 -7.37 7.61 -16.31
CA ASN A 107 -8.64 7.77 -15.58
C ASN A 107 -8.72 6.97 -14.27
N THR A 108 -7.60 6.67 -13.66
CA THR A 108 -7.55 5.96 -12.37
C THR A 108 -7.85 6.91 -11.23
N VAL A 109 -8.85 6.59 -10.41
CA VAL A 109 -9.15 7.38 -9.21
C VAL A 109 -8.17 7.00 -8.12
N ILE A 110 -7.44 7.98 -7.60
CA ILE A 110 -6.49 7.82 -6.49
C ILE A 110 -7.06 8.49 -5.26
N TRP A 111 -6.98 7.77 -4.13
CA TRP A 111 -7.36 8.26 -2.82
C TRP A 111 -6.13 8.41 -1.95
N VAL A 112 -6.13 9.52 -1.21
CA VAL A 112 -5.12 9.83 -0.19
C VAL A 112 -5.85 10.16 1.09
N ASP A 113 -5.70 9.31 2.11
CA ASP A 113 -6.29 9.56 3.41
C ASP A 113 -5.43 10.55 4.19
N GLU A 114 -6.08 11.48 4.91
CA GLU A 114 -5.35 12.34 5.84
C GLU A 114 -4.99 11.55 7.09
N ARG A 115 -3.76 11.69 7.56
CA ARG A 115 -3.32 11.10 8.83
C ARG A 115 -4.20 11.59 9.96
N SER A 116 -5.10 10.73 10.43
CA SER A 116 -6.10 11.10 11.41
C SER A 116 -5.46 11.45 12.75
N LYS A 117 -5.96 12.55 13.35
CA LYS A 117 -5.64 12.96 14.72
C LYS A 117 -6.69 12.49 15.72
N ASP A 118 -7.90 12.16 15.24
CA ASP A 118 -8.97 11.56 16.02
C ASP A 118 -8.96 10.04 15.81
N LEU A 119 -8.54 9.33 16.83
CA LEU A 119 -8.38 7.89 16.82
C LEU A 119 -9.44 7.17 17.67
N TYR A 120 -10.60 7.82 17.87
CA TYR A 120 -11.71 7.20 18.55
C TYR A 120 -12.21 5.96 17.79
N GLY A 121 -12.33 4.84 18.48
CA GLY A 121 -12.72 3.56 17.87
C GLY A 121 -11.58 2.79 17.21
N TYR A 122 -10.34 3.25 17.42
CA TYR A 122 -9.14 2.58 16.94
C TYR A 122 -8.22 2.17 18.09
N LYS A 123 -7.59 1.01 17.93
CA LYS A 123 -6.47 0.56 18.76
C LYS A 123 -5.17 1.05 18.13
N LEU A 124 -4.35 1.67 18.95
CA LEU A 124 -3.00 2.09 18.59
C LEU A 124 -2.00 1.02 19.04
N HIS A 125 -1.06 0.72 18.17
CA HIS A 125 0.04 -0.19 18.47
C HIS A 125 1.36 0.59 18.49
N ASP A 126 2.26 0.25 19.40
CA ASP A 126 3.67 0.71 19.37
C ASP A 126 4.40 -0.08 18.29
N ALA A 127 4.20 0.32 17.04
CA ALA A 127 4.73 -0.38 15.89
C ALA A 127 6.25 -0.22 15.81
N GLN A 128 6.95 -1.35 15.82
CA GLN A 128 8.40 -1.43 15.61
C GLN A 128 8.66 -2.29 14.37
N PRO A 129 8.44 -1.75 13.15
CA PRO A 129 8.68 -2.49 11.92
C PRO A 129 10.17 -2.77 11.74
N ASP A 130 10.50 -3.83 11.03
CA ASP A 130 11.87 -4.06 10.61
C ASP A 130 12.27 -2.99 9.57
N PRO A 131 13.27 -2.14 9.85
CA PRO A 131 13.63 -1.02 8.98
C PRO A 131 14.22 -1.46 7.63
N ARG A 132 14.54 -2.74 7.47
CA ARG A 132 15.06 -3.32 6.22
C ARG A 132 13.98 -3.56 5.19
N TRP A 133 12.68 -3.40 5.54
CA TRP A 133 11.56 -3.73 4.67
C TRP A 133 10.90 -2.47 4.10
N GLU A 134 10.55 -2.55 2.83
CA GLU A 134 9.87 -1.50 2.09
C GLU A 134 8.64 -2.05 1.38
N VAL A 135 7.57 -1.24 1.31
CA VAL A 135 6.39 -1.55 0.49
C VAL A 135 6.61 -0.97 -0.89
N THR A 136 6.77 -1.83 -1.89
CA THR A 136 7.16 -1.45 -3.26
C THR A 136 6.15 -1.97 -4.28
N PRO A 137 4.88 -1.44 -4.27
CA PRO A 137 3.87 -1.94 -5.17
C PRO A 137 4.30 -1.84 -6.62
N ARG A 138 3.98 -2.87 -7.41
CA ARG A 138 4.22 -2.87 -8.84
C ARG A 138 2.97 -2.42 -9.59
N LEU A 139 3.15 -1.42 -10.45
CA LEU A 139 2.13 -0.91 -11.35
C LEU A 139 2.35 -1.48 -12.76
N SER A 140 1.32 -2.03 -13.36
CA SER A 140 1.28 -2.32 -14.79
C SER A 140 0.37 -1.28 -15.44
N VAL A 141 0.94 -0.46 -16.33
CA VAL A 141 0.33 0.76 -16.86
C VAL A 141 0.60 0.89 -18.35
N GLY A 142 -0.23 1.64 -19.06
CA GLY A 142 -0.01 1.98 -20.47
C GLY A 142 0.96 3.16 -20.66
N ASP A 143 0.92 4.16 -19.78
CA ASP A 143 1.77 5.37 -19.83
C ASP A 143 2.58 5.55 -18.53
N GLN A 144 3.74 4.91 -18.47
CA GLN A 144 4.65 5.02 -17.34
C GLN A 144 5.13 6.46 -17.10
N ALA A 145 5.32 7.27 -18.16
CA ALA A 145 5.82 8.63 -18.00
C ALA A 145 4.79 9.53 -17.30
N ALA A 146 3.51 9.39 -17.65
CA ALA A 146 2.44 10.10 -16.96
C ALA A 146 2.34 9.69 -15.49
N TRP A 147 2.50 8.41 -15.17
CA TRP A 147 2.51 7.93 -13.79
C TRP A 147 3.70 8.44 -12.98
N LEU A 148 4.90 8.50 -13.56
CA LEU A 148 6.07 9.10 -12.88
C LEU A 148 5.82 10.57 -12.52
N GLN A 149 5.30 11.37 -13.47
CA GLN A 149 4.96 12.78 -13.21
C GLN A 149 3.89 12.92 -12.12
N PHE A 150 2.89 12.04 -12.11
CA PHE A 150 1.85 12.02 -11.09
C PHE A 150 2.42 11.70 -9.70
N LEU A 151 3.30 10.70 -9.61
CA LEU A 151 3.95 10.31 -8.35
C LEU A 151 4.90 11.40 -7.84
N GLU A 152 5.65 12.07 -8.72
CA GLU A 152 6.48 13.22 -8.37
C GLU A 152 5.62 14.37 -7.81
N LEU A 153 4.44 14.60 -8.36
CA LEU A 153 3.51 15.61 -7.88
C LEU A 153 2.91 15.25 -6.51
N LEU A 154 2.62 13.98 -6.25
CA LEU A 154 2.26 13.50 -4.90
C LEU A 154 3.35 13.81 -3.89
N GLY A 155 4.61 13.73 -4.30
CA GLY A 155 5.77 13.99 -3.45
C GLY A 155 6.11 12.83 -2.51
N GLY A 156 7.01 13.08 -1.55
CA GLY A 156 7.56 12.03 -0.68
C GLY A 156 8.51 11.10 -1.45
N ASP A 157 8.79 9.94 -0.88
CA ASP A 157 9.64 8.91 -1.47
C ASP A 157 8.87 7.96 -2.41
N ASN A 158 7.64 8.34 -2.81
CA ASN A 158 6.72 7.44 -3.51
C ASN A 158 7.24 7.01 -4.89
N VAL A 159 7.98 7.86 -5.58
CA VAL A 159 8.59 7.53 -6.88
C VAL A 159 9.58 6.39 -6.75
N ASP A 160 10.40 6.41 -5.70
CA ASP A 160 11.44 5.40 -5.47
C ASP A 160 10.86 4.05 -5.05
N LEU A 161 9.69 4.07 -4.39
CA LEU A 161 9.03 2.87 -3.89
C LEU A 161 8.17 2.16 -4.94
N VAL A 162 7.68 2.88 -5.96
CA VAL A 162 6.85 2.27 -7.01
C VAL A 162 7.72 1.56 -8.04
N ARG A 163 7.38 0.31 -8.35
CA ARG A 163 7.96 -0.45 -9.45
C ARG A 163 7.01 -0.49 -10.63
N PHE A 164 7.55 -0.45 -11.84
CA PHE A 164 6.77 -0.61 -13.05
C PHE A 164 6.96 -2.01 -13.64
N GLY A 165 5.84 -2.67 -13.90
CA GLY A 165 5.79 -3.94 -14.60
C GLY A 165 5.74 -3.77 -16.12
N PRO A 166 5.57 -4.88 -16.86
CA PRO A 166 5.29 -4.82 -18.28
C PRO A 166 4.07 -3.95 -18.56
N PRO A 167 4.05 -3.23 -19.72
CA PRO A 167 2.89 -2.45 -20.12
C PRO A 167 1.62 -3.31 -20.15
N ALA A 168 0.51 -2.77 -19.64
CA ALA A 168 -0.80 -3.41 -19.64
C ALA A 168 -1.85 -2.49 -20.27
N ALA A 169 -2.91 -3.09 -20.81
CA ALA A 169 -4.04 -2.35 -21.36
C ALA A 169 -4.95 -1.76 -20.27
N GLU A 170 -4.90 -2.35 -19.08
CA GLU A 170 -5.66 -1.92 -17.91
C GLU A 170 -4.69 -1.69 -16.75
N PHE A 171 -4.98 -0.66 -15.96
CA PHE A 171 -4.22 -0.37 -14.74
C PHE A 171 -4.32 -1.53 -13.75
N GLU A 172 -3.18 -2.06 -13.33
CA GLU A 172 -3.10 -3.11 -12.33
C GLU A 172 -2.09 -2.74 -11.24
N VAL A 173 -2.43 -3.04 -10.00
CA VAL A 173 -1.54 -2.91 -8.83
C VAL A 173 -1.31 -4.27 -8.23
N ARG A 174 -0.04 -4.64 -8.05
CA ARG A 174 0.36 -5.85 -7.31
C ARG A 174 1.15 -5.47 -6.07
N LEU A 175 0.86 -6.16 -4.98
CA LEU A 175 1.60 -5.98 -3.74
C LEU A 175 2.95 -6.66 -3.85
N GLU A 176 4.02 -5.87 -3.73
CA GLU A 176 5.40 -6.34 -3.71
C GLU A 176 6.16 -5.64 -2.58
N PHE A 177 7.28 -6.22 -2.17
CA PHE A 177 8.11 -5.73 -1.09
C PHE A 177 9.58 -5.76 -1.48
N GLY A 178 10.32 -4.74 -1.04
CA GLY A 178 11.77 -4.70 -1.08
C GLY A 178 12.37 -5.02 0.30
N THR A 179 13.53 -5.63 0.33
CA THR A 179 14.26 -5.81 1.58
C THR A 179 15.77 -5.96 1.36
N THR A 180 16.55 -5.44 2.32
CA THR A 180 18.00 -5.67 2.42
C THR A 180 18.34 -6.95 3.23
N GLU A 181 17.34 -7.67 3.71
CA GLU A 181 17.52 -8.96 4.41
C GLU A 181 17.94 -10.06 3.42
N ALA A 182 18.75 -10.98 3.85
CA ALA A 182 19.18 -12.10 3.01
C ALA A 182 17.96 -12.97 2.60
N MET A 183 17.76 -13.20 1.30
CA MET A 183 16.61 -13.96 0.78
C MET A 183 16.49 -15.36 1.38
N ALA A 184 17.62 -15.99 1.75
CA ALA A 184 17.61 -17.31 2.40
C ALA A 184 16.97 -17.25 3.80
N GLU A 185 17.19 -16.19 4.56
CA GLU A 185 16.59 -15.99 5.90
C GLU A 185 15.09 -15.69 5.77
N VAL A 186 14.70 -14.87 4.77
CA VAL A 186 13.31 -14.60 4.44
C VAL A 186 12.58 -15.89 4.07
N ALA A 187 13.16 -16.70 3.18
CA ALA A 187 12.59 -17.98 2.76
C ALA A 187 12.42 -18.95 3.94
N GLN A 188 13.43 -19.04 4.80
CA GLN A 188 13.37 -19.88 6.00
C GLN A 188 12.25 -19.43 6.96
N ARG A 189 12.12 -18.14 7.21
CA ARG A 189 11.07 -17.57 8.09
C ARG A 189 9.67 -17.81 7.52
N LEU A 190 9.47 -17.59 6.21
CA LEU A 190 8.22 -17.88 5.53
C LEU A 190 7.85 -19.37 5.58
N THR A 191 8.83 -20.26 5.35
CA THR A 191 8.62 -21.70 5.45
C THR A 191 8.24 -22.13 6.86
N ALA A 192 8.91 -21.57 7.88
CA ALA A 192 8.58 -21.84 9.28
C ALA A 192 7.17 -21.35 9.66
N ALA A 193 6.66 -20.32 9.00
CA ALA A 193 5.29 -19.82 9.16
C ALA A 193 4.25 -20.59 8.33
N GLY A 194 4.67 -21.60 7.56
CA GLY A 194 3.78 -22.46 6.77
C GLY A 194 3.55 -22.02 5.32
N TYR A 195 4.24 -20.96 4.86
CA TYR A 195 4.20 -20.53 3.46
C TYR A 195 5.20 -21.33 2.61
N GLN A 196 5.00 -21.31 1.30
CA GLN A 196 5.89 -21.98 0.35
C GLN A 196 6.51 -20.94 -0.59
N PRO A 197 7.62 -20.29 -0.18
CA PRO A 197 8.31 -19.35 -1.04
C PRO A 197 9.03 -20.06 -2.17
N GLU A 198 8.91 -19.55 -3.39
CA GLU A 198 9.64 -20.01 -4.56
C GLU A 198 10.73 -19.01 -4.92
N GLN A 199 11.94 -19.50 -5.15
CA GLN A 199 13.06 -18.66 -5.58
C GLN A 199 12.85 -18.21 -7.03
N VAL A 200 13.04 -16.91 -7.27
CA VAL A 200 13.07 -16.30 -8.60
C VAL A 200 14.36 -15.51 -8.77
N ASP A 201 14.62 -15.00 -9.97
CA ASP A 201 15.93 -14.42 -10.34
C ASP A 201 16.52 -13.43 -9.33
N ASP A 202 15.70 -12.51 -8.80
CA ASP A 202 16.13 -11.44 -7.89
C ASP A 202 15.39 -11.44 -6.54
N GLY A 203 14.75 -12.55 -6.17
CA GLY A 203 13.99 -12.61 -4.93
C GLY A 203 13.15 -13.86 -4.74
N LEU A 204 11.99 -13.71 -4.13
CA LEU A 204 11.03 -14.76 -3.83
C LEU A 204 9.64 -14.41 -4.36
N THR A 205 8.87 -15.42 -4.71
CA THR A 205 7.42 -15.31 -4.88
C THR A 205 6.73 -16.19 -3.84
N ILE A 206 5.63 -15.70 -3.31
CA ILE A 206 4.84 -16.37 -2.28
C ILE A 206 3.36 -16.21 -2.61
N ILE A 207 2.56 -17.22 -2.36
CA ILE A 207 1.10 -17.10 -2.41
C ILE A 207 0.61 -16.62 -1.04
N ASP A 208 -0.08 -15.48 -1.02
CA ASP A 208 -0.65 -14.90 0.18
C ASP A 208 -1.97 -15.60 0.60
N PRO A 209 -2.56 -15.25 1.77
CA PRO A 209 -3.80 -15.86 2.24
C PRO A 209 -5.02 -15.71 1.31
N ASP A 210 -5.03 -14.72 0.42
CA ASP A 210 -6.09 -14.54 -0.58
C ASP A 210 -5.80 -15.25 -1.91
N GLY A 211 -4.72 -16.03 -1.99
CA GLY A 211 -4.33 -16.75 -3.21
C GLY A 211 -3.63 -15.89 -4.26
N GLN A 212 -3.16 -14.69 -3.90
CA GLN A 212 -2.44 -13.81 -4.81
C GLN A 212 -0.93 -14.02 -4.70
N THR A 213 -0.24 -13.89 -5.82
CA THR A 213 1.21 -13.89 -5.83
C THR A 213 1.75 -12.56 -5.30
N VAL A 214 2.51 -12.64 -4.23
CA VAL A 214 3.31 -11.54 -3.67
C VAL A 214 4.78 -11.79 -4.01
N ARG A 215 5.49 -10.74 -4.43
CA ARG A 215 6.93 -10.79 -4.69
C ARG A 215 7.69 -10.05 -3.61
N VAL A 216 8.80 -10.66 -3.18
CA VAL A 216 9.82 -10.03 -2.34
C VAL A 216 11.12 -9.99 -3.14
N HIS A 217 11.70 -8.81 -3.32
CA HIS A 217 12.98 -8.65 -4.02
C HIS A 217 14.07 -8.14 -3.07
N GLY A 218 15.28 -8.61 -3.29
CA GLY A 218 16.46 -8.14 -2.58
C GLY A 218 16.85 -6.74 -3.08
N GLU A 219 17.11 -5.83 -2.17
CA GLU A 219 17.75 -4.56 -2.48
C GLU A 219 19.23 -4.65 -2.12
N SER A 220 20.08 -4.11 -2.99
CA SER A 220 21.56 -4.10 -2.83
C SER A 220 22.04 -2.81 -2.20
#